data_ebddcbfeb7ef12405cb3818952553efa
#
_entry.id   ebddcbfeb7ef12405cb3818952553efa
#
_cell.length_a   1.000
_cell.length_b   1.000
_cell.length_c   1.000
_cell.angle_alpha   90.00
_cell.angle_beta   90.00
_cell.angle_gamma   90.00
#
_symmetry.space_group_name_H-M   'P 1'
#
loop_
_entity.id
_entity.type
_entity.pdbx_description
1 polymer ?
#
loop_
_entity_poly.entity_id
_entity_poly.type
_entity_poly.pdbx_seq_one_letter_code
_entity_poly.pdbx_strand_id
1 'polypeptide(L)'
;MTNISPLNFVHTTGKFGDYDGKQENDLLKVKEVNGLLIFQIAKYKNSNFDLSKIKIDGLNLPSSLKSSSNLNTRILWLGPDNWLVFSSILDLIVKEKKQFDEANFAITNISHSRTIIELEGNLVNEVLKKGCPLDVNTFKEGDCANSVYNGITITIDFLSNKP
;
A
#
# COMPACT_ATOMS: atom_id res chain seq x y z
N MET A 1 11.15 -19.10 -6.43
CA MET A 1 10.27 -18.65 -7.53
C MET A 1 10.49 -17.15 -7.71
N THR A 2 10.81 -16.72 -8.91
CA THR A 2 10.90 -15.29 -9.26
C THR A 2 9.49 -14.71 -9.20
N ASN A 3 9.29 -13.68 -8.39
CA ASN A 3 8.04 -12.92 -8.36
C ASN A 3 7.90 -12.19 -9.70
N ILE A 4 7.01 -12.66 -10.55
CA ILE A 4 6.67 -12.00 -11.82
C ILE A 4 5.48 -11.07 -11.53
N SER A 5 5.64 -9.78 -11.83
CA SER A 5 4.55 -8.82 -11.72
C SER A 5 3.36 -9.21 -12.60
N PRO A 6 2.11 -9.03 -12.14
CA PRO A 6 0.92 -9.14 -12.97
C PRO A 6 0.94 -8.23 -14.19
N LEU A 7 1.71 -7.13 -14.13
CA LEU A 7 1.82 -6.13 -15.21
C LEU A 7 3.02 -6.34 -16.14
N ASN A 8 3.85 -7.36 -15.91
CA ASN A 8 5.15 -7.54 -16.57
C ASN A 8 5.16 -7.39 -18.10
N PHE A 9 4.02 -7.63 -18.76
CA PHE A 9 3.92 -7.58 -20.23
C PHE A 9 3.14 -6.36 -20.76
N VAL A 10 2.54 -5.55 -19.89
CA VAL A 10 1.54 -4.57 -20.33
C VAL A 10 1.75 -3.15 -19.81
N HIS A 11 2.61 -2.93 -18.83
CA HIS A 11 2.82 -1.60 -18.27
C HIS A 11 4.06 -0.91 -18.83
N THR A 12 4.00 0.41 -18.91
CA THR A 12 5.13 1.27 -19.20
C THR A 12 5.43 2.12 -17.99
N THR A 13 6.64 2.00 -17.47
CA THR A 13 7.15 2.87 -16.41
C THR A 13 7.98 4.00 -17.00
N GLY A 14 8.16 5.10 -16.28
CA GLY A 14 8.98 6.21 -16.73
C GLY A 14 8.48 7.56 -16.24
N LYS A 15 8.90 8.60 -16.95
CA LYS A 15 8.46 9.98 -16.74
C LYS A 15 7.48 10.38 -17.83
N PHE A 16 6.40 11.03 -17.44
CA PHE A 16 5.33 11.43 -18.35
C PHE A 16 5.04 12.91 -18.23
N GLY A 17 4.52 13.52 -19.31
CA GLY A 17 4.19 14.94 -19.38
C GLY A 17 5.34 15.82 -19.85
N ASP A 18 6.34 15.27 -20.54
CA ASP A 18 7.47 15.96 -21.15
C ASP A 18 7.03 16.72 -22.42
N TYR A 19 6.53 17.90 -22.26
CA TYR A 19 6.20 18.78 -23.36
C TYR A 19 6.92 20.13 -23.22
N ASP A 20 7.02 20.85 -24.30
CA ASP A 20 7.75 22.11 -24.39
C ASP A 20 7.44 23.05 -23.21
N GLY A 21 8.50 23.51 -22.54
CA GLY A 21 8.44 24.41 -21.41
C GLY A 21 8.24 23.75 -20.03
N LYS A 22 8.16 22.42 -19.95
CA LYS A 22 8.12 21.70 -18.66
C LYS A 22 9.52 21.40 -18.14
N GLN A 23 9.67 21.60 -16.83
CA GLN A 23 10.87 21.20 -16.11
C GLN A 23 10.74 19.74 -15.63
N GLU A 24 11.86 19.10 -15.38
CA GLU A 24 11.89 17.69 -14.94
C GLU A 24 11.05 17.43 -13.68
N ASN A 25 11.03 18.37 -12.73
CA ASN A 25 10.25 18.26 -11.50
C ASN A 25 8.75 18.37 -11.71
N ASP A 26 8.30 18.87 -12.87
CA ASP A 26 6.87 18.94 -13.22
C ASP A 26 6.36 17.66 -13.89
N LEU A 27 7.25 16.71 -14.15
CA LEU A 27 6.87 15.44 -14.76
C LEU A 27 6.28 14.49 -13.72
N LEU A 28 5.34 13.66 -14.17
CA LEU A 28 4.85 12.52 -13.39
C LEU A 28 5.79 11.34 -13.60
N LYS A 29 6.45 10.90 -12.55
CA LYS A 29 7.23 9.67 -12.55
C LYS A 29 6.36 8.50 -12.10
N VAL A 30 6.35 7.45 -12.89
CA VAL A 30 5.59 6.22 -12.63
C VAL A 30 6.57 5.06 -12.52
N LYS A 31 6.52 4.34 -11.42
CA LYS A 31 7.38 3.19 -11.13
C LYS A 31 6.58 2.06 -10.52
N GLU A 32 6.83 0.83 -10.96
CA GLU A 32 6.35 -0.35 -10.24
C GLU A 32 7.32 -0.71 -9.11
N VAL A 33 6.78 -0.96 -7.92
CA VAL A 33 7.55 -1.44 -6.76
C VAL A 33 7.42 -2.96 -6.69
N ASN A 34 8.54 -3.65 -6.92
CA ASN A 34 8.62 -5.11 -6.98
C ASN A 34 9.41 -5.69 -5.80
N GLY A 35 9.29 -7.01 -5.60
CA GLY A 35 10.11 -7.74 -4.64
C GLY A 35 9.64 -7.65 -3.20
N LEU A 36 8.44 -7.15 -2.94
CA LEU A 36 7.86 -7.11 -1.61
C LEU A 36 7.01 -8.34 -1.33
N LEU A 37 7.06 -8.80 -0.09
CA LEU A 37 6.04 -9.66 0.49
C LEU A 37 4.80 -8.83 0.77
N ILE A 38 3.64 -9.25 0.28
CA ILE A 38 2.36 -8.58 0.54
C ILE A 38 1.41 -9.58 1.19
N PHE A 39 0.90 -9.24 2.36
CA PHE A 39 -0.09 -10.09 3.01
C PHE A 39 -1.18 -9.26 3.70
N GLN A 40 -2.35 -9.86 3.78
CA GLN A 40 -3.50 -9.29 4.46
C GLN A 40 -3.68 -9.97 5.81
N ILE A 41 -4.01 -9.18 6.82
CA ILE A 41 -4.41 -9.64 8.15
C ILE A 41 -5.86 -9.22 8.35
N ALA A 42 -6.71 -10.19 8.67
CA ALA A 42 -8.10 -9.95 9.02
C ALA A 42 -8.40 -10.54 10.41
N LYS A 43 -8.88 -9.71 11.32
CA LYS A 43 -9.42 -10.17 12.62
C LYS A 43 -10.88 -10.58 12.42
N TYR A 44 -11.28 -11.71 12.99
CA TYR A 44 -12.65 -12.16 12.90
C TYR A 44 -13.59 -11.29 13.76
N LYS A 45 -14.82 -11.05 13.27
CA LYS A 45 -15.81 -10.19 13.95
C LYS A 45 -16.10 -10.60 15.39
N ASN A 46 -16.09 -11.89 15.67
CA ASN A 46 -16.40 -12.44 16.99
C ASN A 46 -15.18 -12.52 17.91
N SER A 47 -14.03 -12.07 17.46
CA SER A 47 -12.80 -12.07 18.24
C SER A 47 -12.77 -10.86 19.18
N ASN A 48 -12.57 -11.13 20.46
CA ASN A 48 -12.30 -10.10 21.48
C ASN A 48 -10.81 -9.86 21.70
N PHE A 49 -9.96 -10.28 20.76
CA PHE A 49 -8.52 -10.15 20.87
C PHE A 49 -8.10 -8.68 20.93
N ASP A 50 -7.23 -8.36 21.87
CA ASP A 50 -6.66 -7.02 22.05
C ASP A 50 -5.58 -6.75 21.02
N LEU A 51 -5.89 -5.92 20.03
CA LEU A 51 -4.99 -5.57 18.93
C LEU A 51 -3.72 -4.84 19.36
N SER A 52 -3.71 -4.21 20.53
CA SER A 52 -2.53 -3.50 21.06
C SER A 52 -1.35 -4.43 21.35
N LYS A 53 -1.63 -5.73 21.49
CA LYS A 53 -0.62 -6.77 21.73
C LYS A 53 0.10 -7.22 20.46
N ILE A 54 -0.44 -6.88 19.27
CA ILE A 54 0.16 -7.26 18.01
C ILE A 54 1.17 -6.22 17.57
N LYS A 55 2.35 -6.70 17.24
CA LYS A 55 3.39 -5.90 16.57
C LYS A 55 3.95 -6.69 15.39
N ILE A 56 4.06 -6.06 14.26
CA ILE A 56 4.63 -6.63 13.05
C ILE A 56 5.91 -5.86 12.73
N ASP A 57 7.04 -6.54 12.76
CA ASP A 57 8.35 -5.90 12.61
C ASP A 57 8.51 -4.68 13.54
N GLY A 58 8.02 -4.80 14.79
CA GLY A 58 8.02 -3.74 15.80
C GLY A 58 6.94 -2.67 15.64
N LEU A 59 6.18 -2.64 14.54
CA LEU A 59 5.11 -1.68 14.29
C LEU A 59 3.79 -2.12 14.91
N ASN A 60 3.04 -1.18 15.48
CA ASN A 60 1.64 -1.40 15.86
C ASN A 60 0.75 -1.36 14.61
N LEU A 61 -0.40 -2.05 14.69
CA LEU A 61 -1.43 -1.94 13.67
C LEU A 61 -1.98 -0.50 13.64
N PRO A 62 -2.01 0.17 12.49
CA PRO A 62 -2.48 1.54 12.39
C PRO A 62 -3.99 1.65 12.61
N SER A 63 -4.42 2.82 13.08
CA SER A 63 -5.84 3.18 13.20
C SER A 63 -6.47 3.44 11.83
N SER A 64 -7.78 3.68 11.81
CA SER A 64 -8.55 3.95 10.58
C SER A 64 -7.92 5.04 9.73
N LEU A 65 -7.82 4.76 8.43
CA LEU A 65 -7.27 5.66 7.39
C LEU A 65 -5.81 6.06 7.60
N LYS A 66 -5.07 5.29 8.40
CA LYS A 66 -3.65 5.54 8.67
C LYS A 66 -2.77 4.39 8.22
N SER A 67 -1.52 4.71 8.04
CA SER A 67 -0.44 3.76 7.84
C SER A 67 0.61 3.87 8.95
N SER A 68 1.38 2.81 9.16
CA SER A 68 2.57 2.81 9.99
C SER A 68 3.72 2.17 9.23
N SER A 69 4.94 2.67 9.41
CA SER A 69 6.10 2.16 8.66
C SER A 69 7.39 2.25 9.46
N ASN A 70 8.32 1.36 9.09
CA ASN A 70 9.74 1.43 9.43
C ASN A 70 10.57 1.26 8.15
N LEU A 71 11.85 0.91 8.28
CA LEU A 71 12.77 0.75 7.15
C LEU A 71 12.35 -0.38 6.18
N ASN A 72 11.78 -1.47 6.69
CA ASN A 72 11.53 -2.69 5.94
C ASN A 72 10.06 -2.98 5.71
N THR A 73 9.19 -2.47 6.57
CA THR A 73 7.79 -2.88 6.62
C THR A 73 6.88 -1.65 6.66
N ARG A 74 5.77 -1.75 5.96
CA ARG A 74 4.69 -0.77 5.95
C ARG A 74 3.36 -1.47 6.13
N ILE A 75 2.51 -0.93 7.01
CA ILE A 75 1.20 -1.47 7.33
C ILE A 75 0.15 -0.41 7.02
N LEU A 76 -0.84 -0.76 6.22
CA LEU A 76 -1.97 0.10 5.87
C LEU A 76 -3.25 -0.42 6.51
N TRP A 77 -4.08 0.48 6.99
CA TRP A 77 -5.45 0.14 7.34
C TRP A 77 -6.27 -0.08 6.07
N LEU A 78 -6.82 -1.27 5.91
CA LEU A 78 -7.60 -1.65 4.72
C LEU A 78 -9.13 -1.53 4.97
N GLY A 79 -9.53 -1.56 6.23
CA GLY A 79 -10.92 -1.53 6.65
C GLY A 79 -11.05 -1.92 8.12
N PRO A 80 -12.26 -1.90 8.70
CA PRO A 80 -12.47 -2.40 10.05
C PRO A 80 -11.92 -3.82 10.21
N ASP A 81 -11.07 -4.01 11.21
CA ASP A 81 -10.42 -5.30 11.51
C ASP A 81 -9.58 -5.89 10.35
N ASN A 82 -9.14 -5.06 9.40
CA ASN A 82 -8.34 -5.48 8.24
C ASN A 82 -7.13 -4.58 8.00
N TRP A 83 -5.99 -5.19 7.74
CA TRP A 83 -4.73 -4.50 7.44
C TRP A 83 -4.00 -5.17 6.29
N LEU A 84 -3.29 -4.37 5.54
CA LEU A 84 -2.41 -4.78 4.45
C LEU A 84 -0.97 -4.50 4.85
N VAL A 85 -0.12 -5.50 4.74
CA VAL A 85 1.29 -5.41 5.13
C VAL A 85 2.17 -5.62 3.90
N PHE A 86 3.10 -4.70 3.71
CA PHE A 86 4.16 -4.78 2.71
C PHE A 86 5.50 -4.88 3.42
N SER A 87 6.36 -5.79 3.00
CA SER A 87 7.68 -5.92 3.61
C SER A 87 8.74 -6.42 2.62
N SER A 88 9.95 -5.90 2.76
CA SER A 88 11.14 -6.45 2.11
C SER A 88 11.65 -7.73 2.81
N ILE A 89 11.16 -8.03 4.01
CA ILE A 89 11.49 -9.24 4.76
C ILE A 89 10.58 -10.37 4.27
N LEU A 90 11.07 -11.21 3.38
CA LEU A 90 10.26 -12.23 2.68
C LEU A 90 9.73 -13.34 3.59
N ASP A 91 10.35 -13.58 4.73
CA ASP A 91 9.93 -14.58 5.73
C ASP A 91 9.15 -13.96 6.90
N LEU A 92 8.73 -12.69 6.81
CA LEU A 92 8.06 -11.97 7.90
C LEU A 92 6.80 -12.69 8.39
N ILE A 93 5.96 -13.23 7.50
CA ILE A 93 4.76 -13.98 7.90
C ILE A 93 5.14 -15.15 8.81
N VAL A 94 6.20 -15.88 8.47
CA VAL A 94 6.64 -17.05 9.25
C VAL A 94 7.14 -16.64 10.63
N LYS A 95 7.87 -15.52 10.70
CA LYS A 95 8.39 -14.97 11.96
C LYS A 95 7.27 -14.49 12.88
N GLU A 96 6.27 -13.83 12.31
CA GLU A 96 5.21 -13.19 13.08
C GLU A 96 4.00 -14.09 13.33
N LYS A 97 3.92 -15.25 12.65
CA LYS A 97 2.74 -16.15 12.71
C LYS A 97 2.35 -16.53 14.14
N LYS A 98 3.30 -16.64 15.05
CA LYS A 98 3.05 -17.09 16.42
C LYS A 98 2.15 -16.18 17.24
N GLN A 99 2.09 -14.89 16.90
CA GLN A 99 1.22 -13.92 17.60
C GLN A 99 -0.21 -13.87 17.05
N PHE A 100 -0.47 -14.58 15.94
CA PHE A 100 -1.77 -14.65 15.30
C PHE A 100 -2.39 -16.02 15.52
N ASP A 101 -3.33 -16.08 16.46
CA ASP A 101 -4.13 -17.29 16.69
C ASP A 101 -5.14 -17.45 15.55
N GLU A 102 -5.18 -18.64 14.94
CA GLU A 102 -6.10 -18.98 13.86
C GLU A 102 -7.58 -18.93 14.27
N ALA A 103 -7.89 -18.97 15.57
CA ALA A 103 -9.24 -18.73 16.07
C ALA A 103 -9.67 -17.25 16.00
N ASN A 104 -8.72 -16.33 15.95
CA ASN A 104 -8.95 -14.89 15.98
C ASN A 104 -8.63 -14.17 14.69
N PHE A 105 -7.74 -14.73 13.86
CA PHE A 105 -7.19 -14.04 12.68
C PHE A 105 -7.09 -14.97 11.46
N ALA A 106 -7.27 -14.37 10.28
CA ALA A 106 -6.81 -14.92 9.01
C ALA A 106 -5.63 -14.12 8.50
N ILE A 107 -4.57 -14.81 8.04
CA ILE A 107 -3.44 -14.22 7.34
C ILE A 107 -3.37 -14.82 5.95
N THR A 108 -3.43 -13.97 4.94
CA THR A 108 -3.42 -14.40 3.53
C THR A 108 -2.27 -13.74 2.79
N ASN A 109 -1.37 -14.56 2.24
CA ASN A 109 -0.34 -14.06 1.33
C ASN A 109 -0.98 -13.70 -0.02
N ILE A 110 -0.86 -12.44 -0.43
CA ILE A 110 -1.44 -11.89 -1.65
C ILE A 110 -0.38 -11.25 -2.55
N SER A 111 0.90 -11.55 -2.34
CA SER A 111 2.02 -10.99 -3.08
C SER A 111 1.90 -11.15 -4.60
N HIS A 112 1.23 -12.20 -5.08
CA HIS A 112 1.04 -12.48 -6.51
C HIS A 112 -0.26 -11.92 -7.09
N SER A 113 -1.12 -11.32 -6.27
CA SER A 113 -2.41 -10.80 -6.69
C SER A 113 -2.52 -9.27 -6.60
N ARG A 114 -1.42 -8.62 -6.26
CA ARG A 114 -1.35 -7.17 -6.12
C ARG A 114 -0.15 -6.61 -6.85
N THR A 115 -0.32 -5.41 -7.38
CA THR A 115 0.75 -4.59 -7.95
C THR A 115 0.81 -3.28 -7.19
N ILE A 116 2.01 -2.80 -6.94
CA ILE A 116 2.26 -1.51 -6.30
C ILE A 116 2.81 -0.57 -7.36
N ILE A 117 2.11 0.52 -7.60
CA ILE A 117 2.56 1.60 -8.48
C ILE A 117 2.89 2.81 -7.62
N GLU A 118 4.12 3.26 -7.68
CA GLU A 118 4.57 4.50 -7.07
C GLU A 118 4.45 5.63 -8.09
N LEU A 119 3.80 6.72 -7.64
CA LEU A 119 3.65 7.95 -8.40
C LEU A 119 4.39 9.07 -7.67
N GLU A 120 5.24 9.81 -8.38
CA GLU A 120 6.04 10.91 -7.83
C GLU A 120 5.95 12.12 -8.76
N GLY A 121 5.88 13.33 -8.20
CA GLY A 121 5.87 14.60 -8.92
C GLY A 121 4.64 15.46 -8.64
N ASN A 122 4.68 16.71 -9.09
CA ASN A 122 3.66 17.72 -8.83
C ASN A 122 2.29 17.38 -9.45
N LEU A 123 2.26 16.52 -10.48
CA LEU A 123 1.04 16.18 -11.20
C LEU A 123 0.30 14.96 -10.63
N VAL A 124 0.78 14.31 -9.58
CA VAL A 124 0.18 13.10 -9.00
C VAL A 124 -1.28 13.33 -8.65
N ASN A 125 -1.60 14.40 -7.92
CA ASN A 125 -2.96 14.69 -7.51
C ASN A 125 -3.89 14.95 -8.71
N GLU A 126 -3.41 15.64 -9.74
CA GLU A 126 -4.18 15.91 -10.96
C GLU A 126 -4.49 14.63 -11.74
N VAL A 127 -3.56 13.67 -11.74
CA VAL A 127 -3.79 12.36 -12.38
C VAL A 127 -4.78 11.54 -11.55
N LEU A 128 -4.64 11.50 -10.23
CA LEU A 128 -5.56 10.76 -9.36
C LEU A 128 -6.99 11.29 -9.46
N LYS A 129 -7.19 12.60 -9.49
CA LYS A 129 -8.52 13.24 -9.64
C LYS A 129 -9.26 12.84 -10.91
N LYS A 130 -8.55 12.41 -11.96
CA LYS A 130 -9.20 12.00 -13.23
C LYS A 130 -9.98 10.69 -13.13
N GLY A 131 -9.65 9.84 -12.17
CA GLY A 131 -10.26 8.52 -12.07
C GLY A 131 -10.65 8.11 -10.65
N CYS A 132 -10.23 8.87 -9.63
CA CYS A 132 -10.48 8.60 -8.22
C CYS A 132 -11.46 9.62 -7.64
N PRO A 133 -12.56 9.21 -6.98
CA PRO A 133 -13.55 10.11 -6.41
C PRO A 133 -13.12 10.78 -5.09
N LEU A 134 -11.98 10.37 -4.52
CA LEU A 134 -11.48 10.96 -3.27
C LEU A 134 -10.81 12.32 -3.51
N ASP A 135 -11.00 13.24 -2.56
CA ASP A 135 -10.21 14.48 -2.54
C ASP A 135 -8.80 14.20 -1.99
N VAL A 136 -7.91 13.81 -2.89
CA VAL A 136 -6.51 13.48 -2.57
C VAL A 136 -5.70 14.68 -2.07
N ASN A 137 -6.18 15.92 -2.25
CA ASN A 137 -5.49 17.11 -1.74
C ASN A 137 -5.55 17.23 -0.20
N THR A 138 -6.50 16.55 0.42
CA THR A 138 -6.65 16.54 1.88
C THR A 138 -5.71 15.55 2.58
N PHE A 139 -5.07 14.66 1.82
CA PHE A 139 -4.20 13.62 2.35
C PHE A 139 -2.89 14.20 2.89
N LYS A 140 -2.42 13.60 3.97
CA LYS A 140 -1.14 13.91 4.62
C LYS A 140 -0.28 12.65 4.68
N GLU A 141 1.00 12.84 4.88
CA GLU A 141 1.93 11.73 5.11
C GLU A 141 1.39 10.79 6.20
N GLY A 142 1.38 9.50 5.88
CA GLY A 142 0.82 8.47 6.73
C GLY A 142 -0.69 8.25 6.61
N ASP A 143 -1.38 8.97 5.73
CA ASP A 143 -2.78 8.68 5.39
C ASP A 143 -2.85 7.55 4.36
N CYS A 144 -3.89 6.72 4.48
CA CYS A 144 -4.23 5.74 3.45
C CYS A 144 -5.74 5.63 3.30
N ALA A 145 -6.20 5.24 2.11
CA ALA A 145 -7.62 5.04 1.86
C ALA A 145 -7.84 4.01 0.74
N ASN A 146 -8.96 3.30 0.83
CA ASN A 146 -9.45 2.47 -0.26
C ASN A 146 -10.39 3.27 -1.15
N SER A 147 -10.24 3.08 -2.44
CA SER A 147 -11.02 3.76 -3.45
C SER A 147 -11.10 2.96 -4.74
N VAL A 148 -11.51 3.62 -5.78
CA VAL A 148 -11.46 3.13 -7.16
C VAL A 148 -10.71 4.13 -8.03
N TYR A 149 -10.08 3.63 -9.08
CA TYR A 149 -9.55 4.44 -10.18
C TYR A 149 -10.07 3.88 -11.49
N ASN A 150 -10.91 4.63 -12.19
CA ASN A 150 -11.59 4.18 -13.41
C ASN A 150 -12.23 2.79 -13.30
N GLY A 151 -12.90 2.52 -12.15
CA GLY A 151 -13.59 1.25 -11.89
C GLY A 151 -12.70 0.14 -11.32
N ILE A 152 -11.39 0.32 -11.22
CA ILE A 152 -10.47 -0.63 -10.59
C ILE A 152 -10.31 -0.29 -9.12
N THR A 153 -10.52 -1.27 -8.24
CA THR A 153 -10.31 -1.09 -6.79
C THR A 153 -8.83 -0.87 -6.49
N ILE A 154 -8.53 0.21 -5.79
CA ILE A 154 -7.18 0.58 -5.36
C ILE A 154 -7.13 0.91 -3.87
N THR A 155 -5.95 0.79 -3.30
CA THR A 155 -5.60 1.37 -1.99
C THR A 155 -4.55 2.45 -2.24
N ILE A 156 -4.83 3.67 -1.81
CA ILE A 156 -3.90 4.79 -1.88
C ILE A 156 -3.17 4.87 -0.56
N ASP A 157 -1.85 4.98 -0.62
CA ASP A 157 -0.96 5.18 0.51
C ASP A 157 -0.16 6.46 0.26
N PHE A 158 -0.30 7.45 1.13
CA PHE A 158 0.32 8.74 0.96
C PHE A 158 1.67 8.79 1.69
N LEU A 159 2.76 8.75 0.93
CA LEU A 159 4.11 8.60 1.46
C LEU A 159 4.73 9.92 1.91
N SER A 160 4.52 10.99 1.16
CA SER A 160 5.15 12.30 1.40
C SER A 160 4.40 13.42 0.69
N ASN A 161 4.45 14.64 1.26
CA ASN A 161 4.01 15.87 0.61
C ASN A 161 5.11 16.53 -0.23
N LYS A 162 6.29 15.93 -0.30
CA LYS A 162 7.41 16.43 -1.10
C LYS A 162 7.35 15.78 -2.48
N PRO A 163 7.54 16.57 -3.55
CA PRO A 163 7.67 16.04 -4.90
C PRO A 163 8.89 15.14 -5.03
#